data_b1b17b162e21c7cb2bb69734416462a1
#
_entry.id   b1b17b162e21c7cb2bb69734416462a1
#
_cell.length_a   1.000
_cell.length_b   1.000
_cell.length_c   1.000
_cell.angle_alpha   90.00
_cell.angle_beta   90.00
_cell.angle_gamma   90.00
#
_symmetry.space_group_name_H-M   'P 1'
#
loop_
_entity.id
_entity.type
_entity.pdbx_description
1 polymer ?
#
loop_
_entity_poly.entity_id
_entity_poly.type
_entity_poly.pdbx_seq_one_letter_code
_entity_poly.pdbx_strand_id
1 'polypeptide(L)'
;MQHCCVSRPAPCGAERRGRAAPPPREPIIHSTLLYILLAATISGVGSILGAALLSLTVASRVVERMVSFSVGVLLATALLHSLPEAFESGADPRALFGTLLAGLLGFFLLEKLSLLRHSHHHEGDGHHHHHGHDREEAGRSGLTILVGDTFHNFADGIVIAAAFLADPHIGVVTALAIAAHEIPQEVGDFIVLLNAGFSKARAFAFNLLSSVAAIAGGVVGYFLLDELSGWIPYVLVIAASSFVYIAVSDLMPQMQRKPRWRESAIQVVLVAAGISAIVFITNGVHERHGHGHGQAAPVATSD
;
A
#
# COMPACT_ATOMS: atom_id res chain seq x y z
N MET A 1 6.28 -67.70 50.04
CA MET A 1 7.16 -66.52 50.09
C MET A 1 6.33 -65.34 49.60
N GLN A 2 5.95 -64.52 50.56
CA GLN A 2 5.06 -63.34 50.37
C GLN A 2 5.87 -62.16 49.90
N HIS A 3 5.41 -61.50 48.84
CA HIS A 3 5.90 -60.14 48.48
C HIS A 3 4.79 -59.14 48.66
N CYS A 4 4.92 -58.31 49.69
CA CYS A 4 4.12 -57.15 49.99
C CYS A 4 4.21 -56.08 48.83
N CYS A 5 3.06 -55.74 48.29
CA CYS A 5 2.89 -54.47 47.50
C CYS A 5 2.65 -53.33 48.48
N VAL A 6 3.59 -52.40 48.54
CA VAL A 6 3.46 -51.12 49.21
C VAL A 6 2.87 -50.10 48.22
N SER A 7 1.61 -49.72 48.44
CA SER A 7 0.90 -48.66 47.73
C SER A 7 1.40 -47.29 48.22
N ARG A 8 1.92 -46.47 47.32
CA ARG A 8 2.22 -45.04 47.57
C ARG A 8 0.93 -44.20 47.42
N PRO A 9 0.65 -43.27 48.31
CA PRO A 9 -0.47 -42.34 48.13
C PRO A 9 -0.09 -41.27 47.08
N ALA A 10 -1.05 -40.91 46.21
CA ALA A 10 -0.95 -39.83 45.26
C ALA A 10 -0.97 -38.45 45.96
N PRO A 11 -0.22 -37.45 45.51
CA PRO A 11 -0.30 -36.10 46.04
C PRO A 11 -1.60 -35.43 45.56
N CYS A 12 -2.44 -35.11 46.55
CA CYS A 12 -3.60 -34.25 46.40
C CYS A 12 -3.14 -32.78 46.26
N GLY A 13 -3.73 -32.03 45.38
CA GLY A 13 -3.56 -30.55 45.36
C GLY A 13 -2.89 -29.96 44.12
N ALA A 14 -3.47 -30.19 42.92
CA ALA A 14 -3.23 -29.27 41.83
C ALA A 14 -4.25 -28.13 41.93
N GLU A 15 -3.85 -27.05 42.60
CA GLU A 15 -4.56 -25.74 42.53
C GLU A 15 -4.73 -25.34 41.07
N ARG A 16 -5.95 -25.34 40.58
CA ARG A 16 -6.32 -24.69 39.34
C ARG A 16 -6.06 -23.22 39.51
N ARG A 17 -4.88 -22.75 39.10
CA ARG A 17 -4.65 -21.30 38.86
C ARG A 17 -5.68 -20.86 37.85
N GLY A 18 -6.67 -20.11 38.33
CA GLY A 18 -7.64 -19.45 37.47
C GLY A 18 -6.91 -18.68 36.39
N ARG A 19 -7.15 -19.05 35.13
CA ARG A 19 -6.76 -18.18 34.01
C ARG A 19 -7.52 -16.87 34.20
N ALA A 20 -6.76 -15.80 34.50
CA ALA A 20 -7.31 -14.47 34.48
C ALA A 20 -7.93 -14.24 33.08
N ALA A 21 -9.15 -13.74 33.06
CA ALA A 21 -9.80 -13.33 31.81
C ALA A 21 -8.90 -12.33 31.08
N PRO A 22 -8.74 -12.43 29.74
CA PRO A 22 -7.98 -11.44 29.00
C PRO A 22 -8.61 -10.06 29.23
N PRO A 23 -7.80 -9.00 29.35
CA PRO A 23 -8.32 -7.64 29.53
C PRO A 23 -9.21 -7.24 28.37
N PRO A 24 -10.19 -6.35 28.60
CA PRO A 24 -11.10 -5.91 27.54
C PRO A 24 -10.31 -5.23 26.41
N ARG A 25 -10.53 -5.69 25.17
CA ARG A 25 -9.84 -5.23 23.94
C ARG A 25 -10.32 -3.87 23.42
N GLU A 26 -11.26 -3.22 24.09
CA GLU A 26 -11.97 -2.05 23.54
C GLU A 26 -11.15 -0.78 23.23
N PRO A 27 -10.13 -0.34 24.00
CA PRO A 27 -9.44 0.90 23.68
C PRO A 27 -8.49 0.80 22.48
N ILE A 28 -7.98 -0.39 22.16
CA ILE A 28 -7.01 -0.58 21.06
C ILE A 28 -7.71 -0.60 19.70
N ILE A 29 -8.90 -1.13 19.63
CA ILE A 29 -9.70 -1.25 18.40
C ILE A 29 -10.01 0.12 17.79
N HIS A 30 -10.47 1.07 18.63
CA HIS A 30 -10.81 2.41 18.16
C HIS A 30 -9.60 3.22 17.68
N SER A 31 -8.42 2.99 18.25
CA SER A 31 -7.19 3.70 17.85
C SER A 31 -6.69 3.24 16.47
N THR A 32 -6.68 1.92 16.20
CA THR A 32 -6.20 1.39 14.91
C THR A 32 -7.11 1.82 13.76
N LEU A 33 -8.43 1.73 13.93
CA LEU A 33 -9.36 2.23 12.91
C LEU A 33 -9.18 3.73 12.66
N LEU A 34 -8.97 4.52 13.72
CA LEU A 34 -8.71 5.96 13.57
C LEU A 34 -7.43 6.22 12.77
N TYR A 35 -6.34 5.48 13.04
CA TYR A 35 -5.10 5.60 12.27
C TYR A 35 -5.29 5.23 10.81
N ILE A 36 -6.04 4.16 10.51
CA ILE A 36 -6.38 3.76 9.15
C ILE A 36 -7.15 4.87 8.43
N LEU A 37 -8.18 5.43 9.07
CA LEU A 37 -8.99 6.50 8.48
C LEU A 37 -8.18 7.77 8.24
N LEU A 38 -7.33 8.16 9.20
CA LEU A 38 -6.44 9.30 9.05
C LEU A 38 -5.43 9.07 7.92
N ALA A 39 -4.80 7.90 7.87
CA ALA A 39 -3.83 7.56 6.85
C ALA A 39 -4.47 7.51 5.45
N ALA A 40 -5.60 6.83 5.29
CA ALA A 40 -6.34 6.78 4.02
C ALA A 40 -6.83 8.16 3.57
N THR A 41 -7.25 9.03 4.51
CA THR A 41 -7.65 10.39 4.18
C THR A 41 -6.46 11.26 3.77
N ILE A 42 -5.33 11.14 4.47
CA ILE A 42 -4.12 11.93 4.17
C ILE A 42 -3.50 11.46 2.85
N SER A 43 -3.38 10.14 2.62
CA SER A 43 -2.84 9.64 1.34
C SER A 43 -3.75 9.95 0.17
N GLY A 44 -5.06 9.73 0.26
CA GLY A 44 -6.00 10.01 -0.81
C GLY A 44 -6.26 11.52 -1.01
N VAL A 45 -6.91 12.19 -0.06
CA VAL A 45 -7.25 13.62 -0.19
C VAL A 45 -6.00 14.51 -0.22
N GLY A 46 -4.95 14.15 0.53
CA GLY A 46 -3.69 14.88 0.57
C GLY A 46 -2.96 14.82 -0.78
N SER A 47 -2.96 13.66 -1.45
CA SER A 47 -2.34 13.51 -2.78
C SER A 47 -3.05 14.36 -3.84
N ILE A 48 -4.38 14.42 -3.83
CA ILE A 48 -5.15 15.26 -4.75
C ILE A 48 -4.87 16.75 -4.54
N LEU A 49 -4.83 17.19 -3.28
CA LEU A 49 -4.49 18.58 -2.99
C LEU A 49 -3.06 18.89 -3.44
N GLY A 50 -2.12 17.97 -3.22
CA GLY A 50 -0.76 18.04 -3.73
C GLY A 50 -0.72 18.08 -5.26
N ALA A 51 -1.44 17.19 -5.92
CA ALA A 51 -1.55 17.12 -7.38
C ALA A 51 -2.18 18.39 -7.97
N ALA A 52 -3.27 18.90 -7.38
CA ALA A 52 -3.92 20.13 -7.81
C ALA A 52 -2.97 21.34 -7.68
N LEU A 53 -2.26 21.45 -6.56
CA LEU A 53 -1.27 22.50 -6.35
C LEU A 53 -0.13 22.41 -7.37
N LEU A 54 0.39 21.21 -7.62
CA LEU A 54 1.46 20.96 -8.59
C LEU A 54 0.99 21.25 -10.02
N SER A 55 -0.18 20.80 -10.43
CA SER A 55 -0.71 21.01 -11.79
C SER A 55 -0.99 22.47 -12.11
N LEU A 56 -1.29 23.29 -11.10
CA LEU A 56 -1.57 24.72 -11.25
C LEU A 56 -0.31 25.59 -11.19
N THR A 57 0.76 25.15 -10.50
CA THR A 57 1.90 26.01 -10.14
C THR A 57 3.24 25.52 -10.67
N VAL A 58 3.37 24.26 -11.09
CA VAL A 58 4.69 23.63 -11.26
C VAL A 58 4.92 23.08 -12.66
N ALA A 59 6.16 23.25 -13.14
CA ALA A 59 6.62 22.73 -14.42
C ALA A 59 6.68 21.18 -14.40
N SER A 60 6.42 20.56 -15.56
CA SER A 60 6.50 19.10 -15.81
C SER A 60 7.76 18.41 -15.23
N ARG A 61 8.86 19.15 -15.07
CA ARG A 61 10.11 18.64 -14.47
C ARG A 61 9.98 18.22 -12.99
N VAL A 62 9.09 18.84 -12.23
CA VAL A 62 8.90 18.47 -10.81
C VAL A 62 8.15 17.15 -10.73
N VAL A 63 7.14 16.98 -11.56
CA VAL A 63 6.38 15.71 -11.65
C VAL A 63 7.32 14.56 -12.05
N GLU A 64 8.19 14.76 -13.09
CA GLU A 64 9.19 13.76 -13.51
C GLU A 64 10.16 13.37 -12.36
N ARG A 65 10.53 14.33 -11.52
CA ARG A 65 11.38 14.08 -10.35
C ARG A 65 10.64 13.34 -9.24
N MET A 66 9.36 13.66 -9.02
CA MET A 66 8.53 12.95 -8.06
C MET A 66 8.33 11.49 -8.46
N VAL A 67 8.11 11.19 -9.74
CA VAL A 67 8.06 9.82 -10.28
C VAL A 67 9.34 9.05 -9.90
N SER A 68 10.52 9.66 -10.09
CA SER A 68 11.79 8.99 -9.74
C SER A 68 11.92 8.70 -8.23
N PHE A 69 11.51 9.65 -7.39
CA PHE A 69 11.49 9.46 -5.94
C PHE A 69 10.51 8.36 -5.52
N SER A 70 9.30 8.36 -6.12
CA SER A 70 8.24 7.37 -5.85
C SER A 70 8.69 5.95 -6.19
N VAL A 71 9.42 5.73 -7.29
CA VAL A 71 10.00 4.42 -7.63
C VAL A 71 10.86 3.90 -6.47
N GLY A 72 11.72 4.74 -5.91
CA GLY A 72 12.55 4.38 -4.76
C GLY A 72 11.73 4.02 -3.52
N VAL A 73 10.72 4.83 -3.22
CA VAL A 73 9.82 4.62 -2.07
C VAL A 73 9.05 3.31 -2.23
N LEU A 74 8.40 3.08 -3.37
CA LEU A 74 7.61 1.87 -3.62
C LEU A 74 8.45 0.59 -3.54
N LEU A 75 9.62 0.56 -4.21
CA LEU A 75 10.50 -0.61 -4.18
C LEU A 75 11.04 -0.88 -2.77
N ALA A 76 11.44 0.17 -2.04
CA ALA A 76 11.93 0.01 -0.68
C ALA A 76 10.80 -0.48 0.26
N THR A 77 9.59 0.08 0.16
CA THR A 77 8.45 -0.37 0.97
C THR A 77 8.11 -1.83 0.66
N ALA A 78 8.05 -2.22 -0.60
CA ALA A 78 7.76 -3.61 -0.98
C ALA A 78 8.82 -4.59 -0.50
N LEU A 79 10.10 -4.32 -0.83
CA LEU A 79 11.18 -5.29 -0.69
C LEU A 79 11.87 -5.26 0.68
N LEU A 80 11.91 -4.09 1.33
CA LEU A 80 12.64 -3.91 2.58
C LEU A 80 11.73 -3.80 3.81
N HIS A 81 10.40 -3.73 3.59
CA HIS A 81 9.46 -3.57 4.67
C HIS A 81 8.29 -4.57 4.60
N SER A 82 7.40 -4.50 3.61
CA SER A 82 6.18 -5.32 3.57
C SER A 82 6.47 -6.82 3.37
N LEU A 83 7.41 -7.17 2.48
CA LEU A 83 7.78 -8.59 2.29
C LEU A 83 8.47 -9.19 3.51
N PRO A 84 9.52 -8.58 4.11
CA PRO A 84 10.12 -9.09 5.34
C PRO A 84 9.08 -9.34 6.44
N GLU A 85 8.21 -8.38 6.71
CA GLU A 85 7.15 -8.51 7.71
C GLU A 85 6.22 -9.68 7.43
N ALA A 86 5.79 -9.85 6.16
CA ALA A 86 4.96 -10.99 5.79
C ALA A 86 5.68 -12.33 6.04
N PHE A 87 7.01 -12.41 5.81
CA PHE A 87 7.80 -13.61 6.08
C PHE A 87 8.03 -13.85 7.57
N GLU A 88 8.12 -12.81 8.38
CA GLU A 88 8.24 -12.91 9.86
C GLU A 88 6.96 -13.37 10.54
N SER A 89 5.81 -13.29 9.88
CA SER A 89 4.51 -13.75 10.38
C SER A 89 4.43 -15.25 10.70
N GLY A 90 5.40 -16.06 10.21
CA GLY A 90 5.39 -17.51 10.30
C GLY A 90 4.53 -18.22 9.26
N ALA A 91 3.95 -17.53 8.29
CA ALA A 91 3.26 -18.12 7.15
C ALA A 91 4.24 -18.93 6.27
N ASP A 92 3.73 -19.94 5.54
CA ASP A 92 4.58 -20.76 4.68
C ASP A 92 5.25 -19.91 3.58
N PRO A 93 6.60 -19.88 3.51
CA PRO A 93 7.32 -19.08 2.52
C PRO A 93 6.94 -19.42 1.07
N ARG A 94 6.64 -20.70 0.77
CA ARG A 94 6.22 -21.10 -0.57
C ARG A 94 4.86 -20.50 -0.95
N ALA A 95 3.93 -20.46 0.01
CA ALA A 95 2.64 -19.83 -0.20
C ALA A 95 2.79 -18.31 -0.39
N LEU A 96 3.66 -17.64 0.39
CA LEU A 96 3.93 -16.21 0.23
C LEU A 96 4.57 -15.90 -1.13
N PHE A 97 5.59 -16.65 -1.59
CA PHE A 97 6.16 -16.48 -2.93
C PHE A 97 5.16 -16.81 -4.04
N GLY A 98 4.32 -17.83 -3.84
CA GLY A 98 3.21 -18.14 -4.74
C GLY A 98 2.22 -16.98 -4.86
N THR A 99 1.88 -16.34 -3.74
CA THR A 99 1.02 -15.14 -3.69
C THR A 99 1.68 -13.96 -4.38
N LEU A 100 3.00 -13.74 -4.17
CA LEU A 100 3.76 -12.70 -4.86
C LEU A 100 3.70 -12.87 -6.38
N LEU A 101 3.98 -14.09 -6.85
CA LEU A 101 3.91 -14.41 -8.27
C LEU A 101 2.49 -14.23 -8.82
N ALA A 102 1.47 -14.72 -8.12
CA ALA A 102 0.08 -14.58 -8.51
C ALA A 102 -0.35 -13.10 -8.53
N GLY A 103 0.11 -12.29 -7.58
CA GLY A 103 -0.11 -10.85 -7.54
C GLY A 103 0.50 -10.14 -8.75
N LEU A 104 1.79 -10.36 -9.04
CA LEU A 104 2.46 -9.78 -10.21
C LEU A 104 1.76 -10.15 -11.53
N LEU A 105 1.40 -11.43 -11.72
CA LEU A 105 0.66 -11.88 -12.90
C LEU A 105 -0.76 -11.32 -12.94
N GLY A 106 -1.41 -11.19 -11.78
CA GLY A 106 -2.74 -10.61 -11.66
C GLY A 106 -2.75 -9.14 -12.09
N PHE A 107 -1.81 -8.32 -11.61
CA PHE A 107 -1.69 -6.92 -12.03
C PHE A 107 -1.34 -6.81 -13.52
N PHE A 108 -0.43 -7.64 -14.04
CA PHE A 108 -0.15 -7.71 -15.48
C PHE A 108 -1.41 -8.02 -16.29
N LEU A 109 -2.22 -8.99 -15.86
CA LEU A 109 -3.46 -9.35 -16.55
C LEU A 109 -4.50 -8.23 -16.47
N LEU A 110 -4.63 -7.55 -15.33
CA LEU A 110 -5.54 -6.41 -15.17
C LEU A 110 -5.16 -5.28 -16.13
N GLU A 111 -3.88 -4.93 -16.22
CA GLU A 111 -3.37 -3.93 -17.16
C GLU A 111 -3.63 -4.37 -18.63
N LYS A 112 -3.29 -5.61 -18.95
CA LYS A 112 -3.52 -6.18 -20.29
C LYS A 112 -4.99 -6.14 -20.69
N LEU A 113 -5.89 -6.49 -19.77
CA LEU A 113 -7.35 -6.45 -20.03
C LEU A 113 -7.85 -5.01 -20.18
N SER A 114 -7.31 -4.08 -19.43
CA SER A 114 -7.61 -2.65 -19.58
C SER A 114 -7.19 -2.16 -20.97
N LEU A 115 -5.99 -2.47 -21.42
CA LEU A 115 -5.49 -2.11 -22.76
C LEU A 115 -6.28 -2.78 -23.90
N LEU A 116 -6.66 -4.06 -23.75
CA LEU A 116 -7.45 -4.77 -24.76
C LEU A 116 -8.85 -4.19 -24.92
N ARG A 117 -9.49 -3.72 -23.86
CA ARG A 117 -10.77 -3.02 -23.96
C ARG A 117 -10.68 -1.72 -24.75
N HIS A 118 -9.51 -1.07 -24.76
CA HIS A 118 -9.27 0.15 -25.55
C HIS A 118 -8.95 -0.15 -27.02
N SER A 119 -8.34 -1.30 -27.34
CA SER A 119 -7.92 -1.64 -28.72
C SER A 119 -9.03 -2.22 -29.60
N HIS A 120 -10.11 -2.75 -29.05
CA HIS A 120 -11.21 -3.34 -29.84
C HIS A 120 -12.08 -2.30 -30.59
N HIS A 121 -11.80 -1.00 -30.49
CA HIS A 121 -12.50 0.05 -31.24
C HIS A 121 -11.73 0.57 -32.47
N HIS A 122 -10.54 0.01 -32.78
CA HIS A 122 -9.70 0.50 -33.89
C HIS A 122 -9.57 -0.45 -35.10
N GLU A 123 -10.26 -1.59 -35.16
CA GLU A 123 -10.25 -2.44 -36.34
C GLU A 123 -11.57 -2.33 -37.12
N GLY A 124 -11.62 -1.40 -38.05
CA GLY A 124 -12.60 -1.34 -39.13
C GLY A 124 -13.27 0.02 -39.29
N ASP A 125 -12.63 0.95 -39.93
CA ASP A 125 -13.17 1.68 -41.07
C ASP A 125 -12.21 2.73 -41.57
N GLY A 126 -11.81 2.64 -42.82
CA GLY A 126 -11.13 3.70 -43.54
C GLY A 126 -12.09 4.86 -43.84
N HIS A 127 -11.54 6.08 -43.75
CA HIS A 127 -12.10 7.31 -44.27
C HIS A 127 -13.31 7.92 -43.54
N HIS A 128 -13.08 8.97 -42.80
CA HIS A 128 -13.63 10.32 -42.96
C HIS A 128 -13.44 11.14 -41.68
N HIS A 129 -12.81 12.33 -41.84
CA HIS A 129 -12.66 13.37 -40.82
C HIS A 129 -14.03 13.88 -40.38
N HIS A 130 -14.47 13.56 -39.15
CA HIS A 130 -15.55 14.22 -38.46
C HIS A 130 -15.12 14.60 -37.04
N HIS A 131 -14.89 15.89 -36.80
CA HIS A 131 -14.50 16.50 -35.52
C HIS A 131 -15.53 16.37 -34.39
N GLY A 132 -16.57 15.56 -34.54
CA GLY A 132 -17.63 15.38 -33.54
C GLY A 132 -17.50 14.10 -32.69
N HIS A 133 -16.88 13.05 -33.22
CA HIS A 133 -16.75 11.76 -32.53
C HIS A 133 -15.64 11.74 -31.48
N ASP A 134 -14.61 12.56 -31.64
CA ASP A 134 -13.44 12.60 -30.73
C ASP A 134 -13.79 12.99 -29.29
N ARG A 135 -14.86 13.79 -29.06
CA ARG A 135 -15.26 14.23 -27.71
C ARG A 135 -16.02 13.17 -26.91
N GLU A 136 -16.85 12.37 -27.57
CA GLU A 136 -17.57 11.27 -26.88
C GLU A 136 -16.62 10.11 -26.56
N GLU A 137 -15.69 9.82 -27.45
CA GLU A 137 -14.66 8.79 -27.28
C GLU A 137 -13.65 9.21 -26.19
N ALA A 138 -13.20 10.46 -26.19
CA ALA A 138 -12.38 11.04 -25.14
C ALA A 138 -13.10 11.04 -23.77
N GLY A 139 -14.41 11.34 -23.73
CA GLY A 139 -15.21 11.29 -22.51
C GLY A 139 -15.33 9.87 -21.93
N ARG A 140 -15.47 8.85 -22.81
CA ARG A 140 -15.49 7.43 -22.37
C ARG A 140 -14.13 6.98 -21.84
N SER A 141 -13.03 7.38 -22.46
CA SER A 141 -11.67 7.12 -21.96
C SER A 141 -11.48 7.72 -20.57
N GLY A 142 -11.89 8.96 -20.31
CA GLY A 142 -11.81 9.59 -19.01
C GLY A 142 -12.59 8.85 -17.92
N LEU A 143 -13.80 8.36 -18.23
CA LEU A 143 -14.60 7.57 -17.29
C LEU A 143 -13.97 6.20 -16.98
N THR A 144 -13.34 5.56 -17.96
CA THR A 144 -12.68 4.26 -17.73
C THR A 144 -11.48 4.41 -16.81
N ILE A 145 -10.69 5.48 -16.99
CA ILE A 145 -9.58 5.80 -16.09
C ILE A 145 -10.09 6.04 -14.67
N LEU A 146 -11.15 6.83 -14.51
CA LEU A 146 -11.75 7.10 -13.22
C LEU A 146 -12.23 5.82 -12.51
N VAL A 147 -12.85 4.88 -13.23
CA VAL A 147 -13.25 3.59 -12.66
C VAL A 147 -12.03 2.79 -12.23
N GLY A 148 -10.98 2.73 -13.06
CA GLY A 148 -9.73 2.04 -12.72
C GLY A 148 -9.08 2.65 -11.47
N ASP A 149 -8.97 3.97 -11.42
CA ASP A 149 -8.43 4.72 -10.30
C ASP A 149 -9.25 4.52 -9.01
N THR A 150 -10.58 4.50 -9.09
CA THR A 150 -11.46 4.19 -7.94
C THR A 150 -11.17 2.80 -7.36
N PHE A 151 -10.98 1.78 -8.22
CA PHE A 151 -10.60 0.44 -7.76
C PHE A 151 -9.21 0.40 -7.16
N HIS A 152 -8.26 1.12 -7.74
CA HIS A 152 -6.90 1.23 -7.24
C HIS A 152 -6.88 1.87 -5.83
N ASN A 153 -7.49 3.01 -5.68
CA ASN A 153 -7.64 3.70 -4.40
C ASN A 153 -8.35 2.83 -3.33
N PHE A 154 -9.40 2.10 -3.72
CA PHE A 154 -10.06 1.17 -2.81
C PHE A 154 -9.12 0.05 -2.35
N ALA A 155 -8.33 -0.52 -3.25
CA ALA A 155 -7.34 -1.54 -2.92
C ALA A 155 -6.26 -0.97 -1.99
N ASP A 156 -5.78 0.25 -2.23
CA ASP A 156 -4.81 0.93 -1.38
C ASP A 156 -5.34 1.15 0.04
N GLY A 157 -6.63 1.45 0.19
CA GLY A 157 -7.29 1.49 1.50
C GLY A 157 -7.24 0.16 2.24
N ILE A 158 -7.49 -0.96 1.55
CA ILE A 158 -7.37 -2.31 2.15
C ILE A 158 -5.93 -2.58 2.56
N VAL A 159 -4.96 -2.19 1.74
CA VAL A 159 -3.53 -2.35 2.02
C VAL A 159 -3.11 -1.54 3.25
N ILE A 160 -3.57 -0.30 3.39
CA ILE A 160 -3.36 0.52 4.58
C ILE A 160 -3.94 -0.18 5.82
N ALA A 161 -5.15 -0.72 5.73
CA ALA A 161 -5.77 -1.44 6.84
C ALA A 161 -4.97 -2.69 7.23
N ALA A 162 -4.56 -3.52 6.26
CA ALA A 162 -3.73 -4.69 6.50
C ALA A 162 -2.41 -4.33 7.19
N ALA A 163 -1.75 -3.27 6.72
CA ALA A 163 -0.50 -2.79 7.24
C ALA A 163 -0.62 -2.30 8.70
N PHE A 164 -1.65 -1.52 9.03
CA PHE A 164 -1.90 -1.07 10.40
C PHE A 164 -2.36 -2.19 11.33
N LEU A 165 -3.02 -3.22 10.82
CA LEU A 165 -3.40 -4.41 11.60
C LEU A 165 -2.20 -5.33 11.85
N ALA A 166 -1.22 -5.35 10.96
CA ALA A 166 0.04 -6.06 11.17
C ALA A 166 0.89 -5.35 12.21
N ASP A 167 1.23 -4.08 11.98
CA ASP A 167 1.98 -3.22 12.87
C ASP A 167 1.72 -1.74 12.56
N PRO A 168 1.57 -0.84 13.55
CA PRO A 168 1.34 0.59 13.32
C PRO A 168 2.44 1.28 12.48
N HIS A 169 3.70 0.81 12.57
CA HIS A 169 4.80 1.38 11.79
C HIS A 169 4.74 0.98 10.34
N ILE A 170 4.37 -0.30 10.08
CA ILE A 170 4.11 -0.79 8.72
C ILE A 170 3.00 0.03 8.12
N GLY A 171 1.93 0.30 8.88
CA GLY A 171 0.82 1.15 8.47
C GLY A 171 1.27 2.54 8.03
N VAL A 172 2.10 3.22 8.82
CA VAL A 172 2.63 4.56 8.50
C VAL A 172 3.52 4.53 7.26
N VAL A 173 4.46 3.57 7.16
CA VAL A 173 5.37 3.45 6.01
C VAL A 173 4.59 3.15 4.73
N THR A 174 3.62 2.25 4.80
CA THR A 174 2.74 1.90 3.68
C THR A 174 1.91 3.09 3.23
N ALA A 175 1.31 3.85 4.16
CA ALA A 175 0.56 5.06 3.84
C ALA A 175 1.42 6.14 3.17
N LEU A 176 2.67 6.32 3.63
CA LEU A 176 3.62 7.24 3.00
C LEU A 176 4.02 6.78 1.59
N ALA A 177 4.20 5.47 1.38
CA ALA A 177 4.48 4.90 0.07
C ALA A 177 3.32 5.11 -0.90
N ILE A 178 2.08 4.91 -0.44
CA ILE A 178 0.86 5.17 -1.20
C ILE A 178 0.79 6.65 -1.56
N ALA A 179 0.89 7.56 -0.59
CA ALA A 179 0.87 9.00 -0.86
C ALA A 179 1.96 9.45 -1.85
N ALA A 180 3.13 8.83 -1.82
CA ALA A 180 4.24 9.18 -2.70
C ALA A 180 3.97 8.83 -4.17
N HIS A 181 3.26 7.72 -4.48
CA HIS A 181 2.94 7.36 -5.85
C HIS A 181 1.60 7.94 -6.32
N GLU A 182 0.66 8.15 -5.42
CA GLU A 182 -0.64 8.77 -5.71
C GLU A 182 -0.50 10.19 -6.27
N ILE A 183 0.40 11.02 -5.72
CA ILE A 183 0.55 12.40 -6.21
C ILE A 183 0.90 12.45 -7.71
N PRO A 184 1.92 11.74 -8.23
CA PRO A 184 2.18 11.69 -9.67
C PRO A 184 1.02 11.10 -10.48
N GLN A 185 0.34 10.08 -9.98
CA GLN A 185 -0.78 9.40 -10.63
C GLN A 185 -1.96 10.37 -10.77
N GLU A 186 -2.37 11.03 -9.70
CA GLU A 186 -3.45 12.01 -9.69
C GLU A 186 -3.18 13.21 -10.61
N VAL A 187 -1.91 13.65 -10.75
CA VAL A 187 -1.53 14.65 -11.75
C VAL A 187 -1.77 14.12 -13.16
N GLY A 188 -1.42 12.86 -13.42
CA GLY A 188 -1.64 12.19 -14.70
C GLY A 188 -3.13 12.13 -15.05
N ASP A 189 -3.94 11.63 -14.14
CA ASP A 189 -5.38 11.46 -14.31
C ASP A 189 -6.09 12.79 -14.50
N PHE A 190 -5.71 13.81 -13.73
CA PHE A 190 -6.20 15.17 -13.91
C PHE A 190 -5.93 15.70 -15.33
N ILE A 191 -4.72 15.50 -15.86
CA ILE A 191 -4.35 15.91 -17.23
C ILE A 191 -5.18 15.14 -18.26
N VAL A 192 -5.34 13.83 -18.09
CA VAL A 192 -6.14 13.00 -19.01
C VAL A 192 -7.59 13.44 -19.02
N LEU A 193 -8.19 13.70 -17.85
CA LEU A 193 -9.57 14.21 -17.74
C LEU A 193 -9.73 15.56 -18.43
N LEU A 194 -8.77 16.48 -18.29
CA LEU A 194 -8.77 17.76 -19.03
C LEU A 194 -8.70 17.55 -20.54
N ASN A 195 -7.84 16.64 -21.02
CA ASN A 195 -7.71 16.31 -22.44
C ASN A 195 -8.98 15.64 -22.98
N ALA A 196 -9.70 14.88 -22.14
CA ALA A 196 -11.01 14.30 -22.42
C ALA A 196 -12.14 15.35 -22.46
N GLY A 197 -11.83 16.64 -22.24
CA GLY A 197 -12.77 17.76 -22.34
C GLY A 197 -13.55 18.07 -21.07
N PHE A 198 -13.17 17.48 -19.92
CA PHE A 198 -13.77 17.85 -18.64
C PHE A 198 -13.25 19.23 -18.18
N SER A 199 -14.12 19.99 -17.52
CA SER A 199 -13.68 21.24 -16.88
C SER A 199 -12.79 20.93 -15.67
N LYS A 200 -11.90 21.86 -15.31
CA LYS A 200 -10.99 21.72 -14.16
C LYS A 200 -11.74 21.33 -12.88
N ALA A 201 -12.91 21.92 -12.63
CA ALA A 201 -13.72 21.62 -11.46
C ALA A 201 -14.27 20.18 -11.49
N ARG A 202 -14.71 19.68 -12.67
CA ARG A 202 -15.19 18.30 -12.82
C ARG A 202 -14.05 17.31 -12.71
N ALA A 203 -12.91 17.56 -13.35
CA ALA A 203 -11.73 16.70 -13.22
C ALA A 203 -11.28 16.59 -11.76
N PHE A 204 -11.19 17.70 -11.04
CA PHE A 204 -10.88 17.71 -9.61
C PHE A 204 -11.91 16.95 -8.77
N ALA A 205 -13.21 17.16 -9.02
CA ALA A 205 -14.27 16.47 -8.29
C ALA A 205 -14.27 14.95 -8.53
N PHE A 206 -13.91 14.51 -9.73
CA PHE A 206 -13.81 13.09 -10.05
C PHE A 206 -12.61 12.43 -9.36
N ASN A 207 -11.44 13.04 -9.38
CA ASN A 207 -10.28 12.56 -8.63
C ASN A 207 -10.58 12.54 -7.11
N LEU A 208 -11.24 13.56 -6.58
CA LEU A 208 -11.64 13.57 -5.17
C LEU A 208 -12.64 12.44 -4.85
N LEU A 209 -13.54 12.13 -5.77
CA LEU A 209 -14.50 11.03 -5.58
C LEU A 209 -13.81 9.66 -5.59
N SER A 210 -12.83 9.44 -6.49
CA SER A 210 -12.04 8.21 -6.52
C SER A 210 -11.22 8.01 -5.25
N SER A 211 -10.59 9.06 -4.72
CA SER A 211 -9.83 8.98 -3.47
C SER A 211 -10.67 8.65 -2.23
N VAL A 212 -11.96 8.99 -2.21
CA VAL A 212 -12.86 8.56 -1.13
C VAL A 212 -12.96 7.03 -1.08
N ALA A 213 -12.71 6.33 -2.19
CA ALA A 213 -12.69 4.89 -2.21
C ALA A 213 -11.58 4.29 -1.32
N ALA A 214 -10.46 4.99 -1.11
CA ALA A 214 -9.41 4.57 -0.18
C ALA A 214 -9.94 4.50 1.27
N ILE A 215 -10.77 5.46 1.67
CA ILE A 215 -11.40 5.44 2.99
C ILE A 215 -12.36 4.26 3.11
N ALA A 216 -13.17 4.02 2.08
CA ALA A 216 -14.07 2.86 2.04
C ALA A 216 -13.30 1.54 2.08
N GLY A 217 -12.20 1.43 1.32
CA GLY A 217 -11.29 0.28 1.34
C GLY A 217 -10.66 0.06 2.71
N GLY A 218 -10.22 1.13 3.37
CA GLY A 218 -9.68 1.08 4.74
C GLY A 218 -10.68 0.56 5.77
N VAL A 219 -11.92 1.02 5.70
CA VAL A 219 -13.01 0.53 6.57
C VAL A 219 -13.31 -0.94 6.31
N VAL A 220 -13.51 -1.31 5.03
CA VAL A 220 -13.78 -2.70 4.64
C VAL A 220 -12.62 -3.61 5.03
N GLY A 221 -11.39 -3.20 4.73
CA GLY A 221 -10.17 -3.93 5.08
C GLY A 221 -10.04 -4.15 6.58
N TYR A 222 -10.29 -3.12 7.40
CA TYR A 222 -10.25 -3.22 8.85
C TYR A 222 -11.21 -4.29 9.37
N PHE A 223 -12.50 -4.22 9.06
CA PHE A 223 -13.49 -5.17 9.57
C PHE A 223 -13.29 -6.58 9.01
N LEU A 224 -12.89 -6.72 7.75
CA LEU A 224 -12.67 -8.02 7.12
C LEU A 224 -11.42 -8.71 7.68
N LEU A 225 -10.31 -7.99 7.82
CA LEU A 225 -9.02 -8.56 8.21
C LEU A 225 -8.86 -8.69 9.72
N ASP A 226 -9.59 -7.92 10.55
CA ASP A 226 -9.62 -8.09 12.01
C ASP A 226 -10.19 -9.48 12.37
N GLU A 227 -11.21 -9.93 11.64
CA GLU A 227 -11.76 -11.29 11.79
C GLU A 227 -10.89 -12.37 11.13
N LEU A 228 -10.19 -12.04 10.06
CA LEU A 228 -9.40 -12.93 9.22
C LEU A 228 -7.89 -12.64 9.30
N SER A 229 -7.37 -12.45 10.51
CA SER A 229 -5.96 -12.04 10.73
C SER A 229 -4.92 -12.95 10.08
N GLY A 230 -5.22 -14.24 9.88
CA GLY A 230 -4.35 -15.15 9.13
C GLY A 230 -4.13 -14.80 7.66
N TRP A 231 -4.96 -13.89 7.08
CA TRP A 231 -4.80 -13.43 5.71
C TRP A 231 -3.93 -12.17 5.58
N ILE A 232 -3.64 -11.48 6.69
CA ILE A 232 -2.85 -10.24 6.69
C ILE A 232 -1.50 -10.42 5.96
N PRO A 233 -0.68 -11.47 6.20
CA PRO A 233 0.57 -11.65 5.48
C PRO A 233 0.40 -11.75 3.96
N TYR A 234 -0.66 -12.43 3.51
CA TYR A 234 -0.96 -12.56 2.09
C TYR A 234 -1.39 -11.23 1.46
N VAL A 235 -2.17 -10.42 2.18
CA VAL A 235 -2.55 -9.07 1.72
C VAL A 235 -1.32 -8.17 1.64
N LEU A 236 -0.39 -8.23 2.60
CA LEU A 236 0.88 -7.50 2.53
C LEU A 236 1.73 -7.92 1.33
N VAL A 237 1.76 -9.22 0.99
CA VAL A 237 2.46 -9.71 -0.20
C VAL A 237 1.78 -9.26 -1.50
N ILE A 238 0.45 -9.23 -1.55
CA ILE A 238 -0.29 -8.67 -2.70
C ILE A 238 0.00 -7.18 -2.84
N ALA A 239 0.04 -6.43 -1.73
CA ALA A 239 0.44 -5.02 -1.72
C ALA A 239 1.86 -4.82 -2.25
N ALA A 240 2.82 -5.62 -1.76
CA ALA A 240 4.19 -5.60 -2.27
C ALA A 240 4.26 -5.90 -3.77
N SER A 241 3.45 -6.86 -4.26
CA SER A 241 3.34 -7.15 -5.70
C SER A 241 2.85 -5.94 -6.49
N SER A 242 1.83 -5.22 -5.99
CA SER A 242 1.32 -4.03 -6.67
C SER A 242 2.37 -2.93 -6.72
N PHE A 243 3.05 -2.66 -5.61
CA PHE A 243 4.10 -1.64 -5.56
C PHE A 243 5.27 -1.95 -6.50
N VAL A 244 5.74 -3.20 -6.54
CA VAL A 244 6.76 -3.62 -7.50
C VAL A 244 6.24 -3.49 -8.93
N TYR A 245 5.01 -3.91 -9.18
CA TYR A 245 4.42 -3.85 -10.51
C TYR A 245 4.30 -2.39 -11.00
N ILE A 246 3.71 -1.50 -10.21
CA ILE A 246 3.58 -0.07 -10.53
C ILE A 246 4.95 0.56 -10.76
N ALA A 247 5.92 0.31 -9.88
CA ALA A 247 7.26 0.86 -10.03
C ALA A 247 7.93 0.44 -11.34
N VAL A 248 7.81 -0.83 -11.73
CA VAL A 248 8.55 -1.41 -12.87
C VAL A 248 7.79 -1.23 -14.18
N SER A 249 6.48 -1.44 -14.21
CA SER A 249 5.71 -1.42 -15.45
C SER A 249 5.21 -0.03 -15.84
N ASP A 250 4.94 0.84 -14.87
CA ASP A 250 4.38 2.17 -15.11
C ASP A 250 5.39 3.30 -14.91
N LEU A 251 6.00 3.40 -13.73
CA LEU A 251 6.83 4.56 -13.41
C LEU A 251 8.23 4.50 -14.05
N MET A 252 8.91 3.35 -14.05
CA MET A 252 10.24 3.24 -14.68
C MET A 252 10.25 3.55 -16.19
N PRO A 253 9.30 3.09 -17.02
CA PRO A 253 9.25 3.47 -18.42
C PRO A 253 9.08 4.99 -18.65
N GLN A 254 8.35 5.67 -17.76
CA GLN A 254 8.22 7.13 -17.82
C GLN A 254 9.58 7.84 -17.66
N MET A 255 10.46 7.30 -16.78
CA MET A 255 11.81 7.83 -16.57
C MET A 255 12.73 7.66 -17.79
N GLN A 256 12.52 6.62 -18.58
CA GLN A 256 13.40 6.27 -19.72
C GLN A 256 13.16 7.13 -20.98
N ARG A 257 12.11 7.92 -21.04
CA ARG A 257 11.70 8.69 -22.23
C ARG A 257 12.69 9.79 -22.66
N LYS A 258 13.63 10.21 -21.81
CA LYS A 258 14.61 11.27 -22.09
C LYS A 258 16.02 10.85 -21.68
N PRO A 259 16.77 10.13 -22.52
CA PRO A 259 18.10 9.63 -22.18
C PRO A 259 19.15 10.75 -22.25
N ARG A 260 19.26 11.56 -21.21
CA ARG A 260 20.38 12.50 -20.99
C ARG A 260 21.11 12.09 -19.73
N TRP A 261 22.44 11.94 -19.78
CA TRP A 261 23.20 11.46 -18.64
C TRP A 261 22.98 12.27 -17.35
N ARG A 262 22.80 13.58 -17.46
CA ARG A 262 22.47 14.46 -16.31
C ARG A 262 21.11 14.13 -15.70
N GLU A 263 20.10 13.96 -16.52
CA GLU A 263 18.74 13.57 -16.06
C GLU A 263 18.77 12.18 -15.45
N SER A 264 19.48 11.22 -16.06
CA SER A 264 19.63 9.87 -15.50
C SER A 264 20.35 9.89 -14.15
N ALA A 265 21.38 10.73 -13.98
CA ALA A 265 22.05 10.88 -12.69
C ALA A 265 21.11 11.44 -11.61
N ILE A 266 20.30 12.46 -11.95
CA ILE A 266 19.29 13.02 -11.03
C ILE A 266 18.25 11.95 -10.65
N GLN A 267 17.77 11.18 -11.63
CA GLN A 267 16.82 10.09 -11.40
C GLN A 267 17.37 9.05 -10.43
N VAL A 268 18.61 8.58 -10.64
CA VAL A 268 19.28 7.63 -9.75
C VAL A 268 19.41 8.19 -8.33
N VAL A 269 19.80 9.46 -8.19
CA VAL A 269 19.89 10.12 -6.87
C VAL A 269 18.53 10.20 -6.20
N LEU A 270 17.46 10.50 -6.94
CA LEU A 270 16.11 10.59 -6.39
C LEU A 270 15.55 9.20 -6.00
N VAL A 271 15.79 8.15 -6.79
CA VAL A 271 15.47 6.77 -6.42
C VAL A 271 16.21 6.38 -5.14
N ALA A 272 17.53 6.65 -5.07
CA ALA A 272 18.31 6.39 -3.87
C ALA A 272 17.81 7.20 -2.65
N ALA A 273 17.39 8.44 -2.86
CA ALA A 273 16.78 9.26 -1.80
C ALA A 273 15.46 8.66 -1.30
N GLY A 274 14.60 8.17 -2.21
CA GLY A 274 13.36 7.47 -1.85
C GLY A 274 13.63 6.20 -1.03
N ILE A 275 14.57 5.38 -1.46
CA ILE A 275 15.00 4.18 -0.71
C ILE A 275 15.53 4.57 0.66
N SER A 276 16.42 5.57 0.71
CA SER A 276 17.02 6.03 1.97
C SER A 276 15.97 6.60 2.93
N ALA A 277 14.95 7.28 2.44
CA ALA A 277 13.86 7.80 3.26
C ALA A 277 13.11 6.67 3.97
N ILE A 278 12.74 5.60 3.25
CA ILE A 278 12.07 4.44 3.85
C ILE A 278 12.99 3.74 4.86
N VAL A 279 14.24 3.47 4.50
CA VAL A 279 15.22 2.84 5.41
C VAL A 279 15.43 3.67 6.68
N PHE A 280 15.49 5.00 6.56
CA PHE A 280 15.64 5.88 7.73
C PHE A 280 14.40 5.85 8.63
N ILE A 281 13.19 5.87 8.03
CA ILE A 281 11.92 5.81 8.79
C ILE A 281 11.84 4.47 9.53
N THR A 282 12.13 3.35 8.85
CA THR A 282 12.05 2.02 9.44
C THR A 282 13.09 1.81 10.55
N ASN A 283 14.35 2.19 10.34
CA ASN A 283 15.41 2.03 11.35
C ASN A 283 15.23 2.95 12.56
N GLY A 284 14.82 4.21 12.37
CA GLY A 284 14.59 5.16 13.47
C GLY A 284 13.47 4.72 14.42
N VAL A 285 12.65 3.79 13.99
CA VAL A 285 11.58 3.20 14.81
C VAL A 285 12.06 1.99 15.58
N HIS A 286 12.86 1.10 14.98
CA HIS A 286 13.44 -0.07 15.67
C HIS A 286 14.29 0.33 16.89
N GLU A 287 15.06 1.42 16.82
CA GLU A 287 15.87 1.90 17.93
C GLU A 287 15.04 2.38 19.12
N ARG A 288 13.83 2.92 18.88
CA ARG A 288 12.95 3.40 19.98
C ARG A 288 12.30 2.27 20.77
N HIS A 289 12.09 1.10 20.17
CA HIS A 289 11.49 -0.06 20.85
C HIS A 289 12.52 -0.96 21.52
N GLY A 290 13.80 -0.93 21.10
CA GLY A 290 14.89 -1.69 21.71
C GLY A 290 15.27 -1.20 23.13
N HIS A 291 14.95 0.02 23.52
CA HIS A 291 15.28 0.55 24.84
C HIS A 291 14.23 0.31 25.94
N GLY A 292 13.09 -0.33 25.63
CA GLY A 292 12.00 -0.60 26.58
C GLY A 292 12.14 -1.89 27.41
N HIS A 293 12.99 -2.84 27.04
CA HIS A 293 13.10 -4.15 27.70
C HIS A 293 14.39 -4.41 28.47
N GLY A 294 15.21 -3.41 28.70
CA GLY A 294 16.56 -3.53 29.29
C GLY A 294 16.74 -3.12 30.76
N GLN A 295 15.70 -3.10 31.60
CA GLN A 295 15.87 -2.93 33.05
C GLN A 295 15.10 -3.97 33.85
N ALA A 296 15.57 -5.22 33.81
CA ALA A 296 15.28 -6.17 34.87
C ALA A 296 16.13 -5.71 36.09
N ALA A 297 15.47 -5.29 37.17
CA ALA A 297 16.12 -4.92 38.42
C ALA A 297 16.94 -6.11 38.97
N PRO A 298 18.12 -5.87 39.59
CA PRO A 298 18.92 -6.93 40.18
C PRO A 298 18.16 -7.55 41.35
N VAL A 299 18.01 -8.88 41.31
CA VAL A 299 17.50 -9.67 42.43
C VAL A 299 18.47 -9.51 43.58
N ALA A 300 18.02 -8.87 44.66
CA ALA A 300 18.76 -8.82 45.92
C ALA A 300 18.83 -10.24 46.49
N THR A 301 20.01 -10.80 46.52
CA THR A 301 20.32 -11.99 47.32
C THR A 301 20.44 -11.54 48.78
N SER A 302 19.49 -11.95 49.61
CA SER A 302 19.61 -11.86 51.08
C SER A 302 20.39 -13.10 51.56
N ASP A 303 21.51 -12.84 52.26
CA ASP A 303 22.21 -13.78 53.12
C ASP A 303 21.35 -14.23 54.29
#